data_b06c28ca87c61ac9c67d48ab96726a1c
#
_entry.id   b06c28ca87c61ac9c67d48ab96726a1c
#
_cell.length_a   1.000
_cell.length_b   1.000
_cell.length_c   1.000
_cell.angle_alpha   90.00
_cell.angle_beta   90.00
_cell.angle_gamma   90.00
#
_symmetry.space_group_name_H-M   'P 1'
#
loop_
_entity.id
_entity.type
_entity.pdbx_description
1 polymer ?
#
loop_
_entity_poly.entity_id
_entity_poly.type
_entity_poly.pdbx_seq_one_letter_code
_entity_poly.pdbx_strand_id
1 'polypeptide(L)'
;MASRMRPRGARLAAAAAVVGLGVIGAQSATGATQDEPVSTPVPISTPEGQISSYVINTKIVSPGQVRKVERAVQSAGGVVVQSWPQIGVVVAHSTKADFRTTVVAEARNAVESVGPTRSVAVSEGTPAGAQAPWGPGKGQLKKALTKKGDVSEGTAATSTDPREGEQWDMQMINVPQAHQITTGSPDVTVGVLDSGIDPDHPDLVNQIDRAKSVGCTDAGRPATGESAWAPTTSDHGTHVAGTIGAERNGVGIVGIAPGAKMASVKVVNDDGFIYPEYAVCGFMEAGLKGMDVTNNSYYVDPFEFWCGDQPEQAPAMEAVRRAVTWSTEQGTVHAAAAGNSAYDLSDKTTNASSPNDAETPVARTINSSCKDIPTELDGVVTVSSVDRQGKLSSFSNRGLGSIDVAAPGSSILSTIVNGNGWGLKSGTSMASPHVAGVLTLMKSAHPTWGPEKMIRELRAQATDTPCSTTTRGAACVGTPEENSYFGDGLVDAYAAVR
;
A
#
# COMPACT_ATOMS: atom_id res chain seq x y z
N MET A 1 -7.44 -23.14 61.26
CA MET A 1 -6.13 -23.67 61.65
C MET A 1 -5.20 -23.36 60.50
N ALA A 2 -4.55 -22.27 60.45
CA ALA A 2 -3.32 -21.83 61.13
C ALA A 2 -2.12 -22.76 60.79
N SER A 3 -1.18 -22.18 60.03
CA SER A 3 0.20 -21.83 60.38
C SER A 3 1.07 -21.81 59.11
N ARG A 4 1.56 -20.68 58.61
CA ARG A 4 2.84 -19.95 58.94
C ARG A 4 4.06 -20.87 58.99
N MET A 5 5.19 -20.64 58.33
CA MET A 5 6.10 -19.51 58.20
C MET A 5 7.40 -19.94 57.42
N ARG A 6 7.95 -19.06 56.66
CA ARG A 6 9.32 -18.59 56.31
C ARG A 6 10.56 -19.17 57.11
N PRO A 7 11.77 -18.66 56.79
CA PRO A 7 12.76 -18.92 55.71
C PRO A 7 14.14 -19.25 56.30
N ARG A 8 15.21 -19.31 55.47
CA ARG A 8 16.66 -19.14 55.76
C ARG A 8 17.52 -20.03 54.85
N GLY A 9 18.64 -19.69 54.31
CA GLY A 9 19.56 -18.63 54.49
C GLY A 9 20.84 -18.98 53.73
N ALA A 10 21.58 -17.99 53.32
CA ALA A 10 22.80 -18.03 52.54
C ALA A 10 23.95 -18.78 53.22
N ARG A 11 24.86 -19.39 52.43
CA ARG A 11 26.28 -19.46 52.76
C ARG A 11 27.16 -19.35 51.55
N LEU A 12 27.99 -18.32 51.55
CA LEU A 12 29.18 -18.14 50.71
C LEU A 12 30.23 -19.26 51.04
N ALA A 13 30.90 -19.71 49.99
CA ALA A 13 32.24 -20.26 50.14
C ALA A 13 33.13 -19.68 49.01
N ALA A 14 34.10 -18.90 49.40
CA ALA A 14 35.15 -18.43 48.52
C ALA A 14 36.23 -19.52 48.42
N ALA A 15 36.77 -19.74 47.22
CA ALA A 15 38.04 -20.41 47.01
C ALA A 15 38.82 -19.63 45.94
N ALA A 16 39.96 -19.08 46.37
CA ALA A 16 40.91 -18.45 45.50
C ALA A 16 41.87 -19.51 44.93
N ALA A 17 42.22 -19.38 43.65
CA ALA A 17 43.51 -19.91 43.15
C ALA A 17 43.87 -19.32 41.78
N VAL A 18 44.95 -18.58 41.81
CA VAL A 18 46.11 -18.59 40.93
C VAL A 18 46.02 -18.07 39.51
N VAL A 19 46.71 -17.00 39.36
CA VAL A 19 47.15 -16.23 38.20
C VAL A 19 47.88 -17.07 37.16
N GLY A 20 47.42 -17.02 35.94
CA GLY A 20 48.17 -17.35 34.73
C GLY A 20 48.03 -16.22 33.75
N LEU A 21 49.05 -15.38 33.59
CA LEU A 21 49.14 -14.34 32.57
C LEU A 21 49.25 -15.03 31.19
N GLY A 22 48.15 -15.06 30.45
CA GLY A 22 48.14 -15.24 29.01
C GLY A 22 47.71 -13.92 28.37
N VAL A 23 48.63 -13.18 27.79
CA VAL A 23 48.35 -12.02 26.94
C VAL A 23 47.74 -12.56 25.65
N ILE A 24 46.40 -12.64 25.60
CA ILE A 24 45.67 -12.79 24.35
C ILE A 24 45.31 -11.35 23.92
N GLY A 25 45.97 -10.88 22.87
CA GLY A 25 45.65 -9.62 22.25
C GLY A 25 44.18 -9.64 21.79
N ALA A 26 43.32 -8.91 22.46
CA ALA A 26 42.02 -8.58 21.97
C ALA A 26 42.23 -7.67 20.73
N GLN A 27 42.19 -8.27 19.53
CA GLN A 27 41.89 -7.52 18.34
C GLN A 27 40.45 -7.06 18.48
N SER A 28 40.27 -5.80 18.84
CA SER A 28 39.02 -5.07 18.64
C SER A 28 38.80 -5.09 17.12
N ALA A 29 37.93 -5.98 16.66
CA ALA A 29 37.34 -5.83 15.35
C ALA A 29 36.51 -4.56 15.42
N THR A 30 37.11 -3.43 15.07
CA THR A 30 36.39 -2.26 14.61
C THR A 30 35.77 -2.69 13.30
N GLY A 31 34.53 -3.19 13.37
CA GLY A 31 33.68 -3.31 12.20
C GLY A 31 33.52 -1.88 11.66
N ALA A 32 34.30 -1.56 10.63
CA ALA A 32 34.01 -0.43 9.78
C ALA A 32 32.62 -0.76 9.20
N THR A 33 31.61 -0.03 9.63
CA THR A 33 30.37 0.10 8.87
C THR A 33 30.81 0.61 7.50
N GLN A 34 30.84 -0.23 6.49
CA GLN A 34 30.98 0.24 5.11
C GLN A 34 29.74 1.10 4.89
N ASP A 35 29.95 2.38 4.66
CA ASP A 35 28.89 3.28 4.24
C ASP A 35 28.28 2.65 2.97
N GLU A 36 26.96 2.42 2.97
CA GLU A 36 26.28 1.91 1.80
C GLU A 36 26.53 2.86 0.63
N PRO A 37 26.70 2.32 -0.60
CA PRO A 37 26.87 3.17 -1.77
C PRO A 37 25.64 4.07 -1.96
N VAL A 38 25.85 5.31 -2.32
CA VAL A 38 24.77 6.24 -2.71
C VAL A 38 24.03 5.65 -3.91
N SER A 39 22.71 5.73 -3.91
CA SER A 39 21.87 5.24 -5.02
C SER A 39 22.17 6.01 -6.31
N THR A 40 21.97 5.36 -7.46
CA THR A 40 22.20 6.00 -8.77
C THR A 40 21.21 7.14 -8.98
N PRO A 41 21.67 8.38 -9.22
CA PRO A 41 20.78 9.50 -9.55
C PRO A 41 20.01 9.25 -10.84
N VAL A 42 18.70 9.47 -10.79
CA VAL A 42 17.83 9.45 -11.98
C VAL A 42 17.13 10.79 -12.08
N PRO A 43 17.64 11.72 -12.89
CA PRO A 43 17.03 13.04 -13.04
C PRO A 43 15.65 12.94 -13.68
N ILE A 44 14.69 13.65 -13.10
CA ILE A 44 13.38 13.86 -13.71
C ILE A 44 13.44 15.18 -14.48
N SER A 45 13.32 15.12 -15.81
CA SER A 45 13.36 16.31 -16.65
C SER A 45 12.08 17.13 -16.52
N THR A 46 12.24 18.44 -16.28
CA THR A 46 11.14 19.41 -16.20
C THR A 46 11.43 20.59 -17.12
N PRO A 47 11.36 20.39 -18.47
CA PRO A 47 11.75 21.41 -19.42
C PRO A 47 10.79 22.59 -19.42
N GLU A 48 11.33 23.79 -19.76
CA GLU A 48 10.54 25.01 -19.93
C GLU A 48 9.42 24.79 -20.93
N GLY A 49 8.22 25.25 -20.59
CA GLY A 49 7.03 25.14 -21.44
C GLY A 49 6.25 23.82 -21.29
N GLN A 50 6.81 22.78 -20.66
CA GLN A 50 6.09 21.55 -20.35
C GLN A 50 5.44 21.67 -18.98
N ILE A 51 4.17 21.29 -18.84
CA ILE A 51 3.53 21.23 -17.53
C ILE A 51 4.11 20.03 -16.76
N SER A 52 4.82 20.34 -15.68
CA SER A 52 5.35 19.36 -14.74
C SER A 52 4.58 19.41 -13.42
N SER A 53 4.37 18.25 -12.78
CA SER A 53 3.75 18.11 -11.47
C SER A 53 4.80 18.04 -10.37
N TYR A 54 4.54 18.72 -9.26
CA TYR A 54 5.43 18.79 -8.11
C TYR A 54 4.68 18.56 -6.82
N VAL A 55 5.37 17.94 -5.85
CA VAL A 55 4.98 17.97 -4.44
C VAL A 55 5.94 18.86 -3.66
N ILE A 56 5.40 19.65 -2.74
CA ILE A 56 6.13 20.54 -1.85
C ILE A 56 5.75 20.20 -0.41
N ASN A 57 6.75 19.82 0.38
CA ASN A 57 6.59 19.52 1.80
C ASN A 57 6.97 20.75 2.63
N THR A 58 6.17 21.06 3.66
CA THR A 58 6.48 22.13 4.61
C THR A 58 7.33 21.62 5.77
N LYS A 59 8.26 22.47 6.29
CA LYS A 59 9.07 22.16 7.48
C LYS A 59 8.26 21.95 8.75
N ILE A 60 7.15 22.63 8.86
CA ILE A 60 6.21 22.54 9.98
C ILE A 60 4.82 22.34 9.42
N VAL A 61 4.15 21.30 9.86
CA VAL A 61 2.77 21.01 9.46
C VAL A 61 1.85 22.03 10.11
N SER A 62 1.44 23.03 9.34
CA SER A 62 0.45 24.01 9.76
C SER A 62 -0.19 24.75 8.56
N PRO A 63 -1.45 25.19 8.70
CA PRO A 63 -2.09 26.00 7.64
C PRO A 63 -1.34 27.26 7.30
N GLY A 64 -0.62 27.85 8.25
CA GLY A 64 0.19 29.06 8.03
C GLY A 64 1.41 28.81 7.14
N GLN A 65 2.07 27.66 7.30
CA GLN A 65 3.19 27.28 6.43
C GLN A 65 2.70 26.92 5.03
N VAL A 66 1.61 26.17 4.92
CA VAL A 66 1.00 25.83 3.62
C VAL A 66 0.67 27.10 2.84
N ARG A 67 0.01 28.11 3.44
CA ARG A 67 -0.27 29.40 2.78
C ARG A 67 0.99 30.15 2.33
N LYS A 68 2.12 30.01 3.02
CA LYS A 68 3.39 30.59 2.57
C LYS A 68 3.91 29.88 1.32
N VAL A 69 3.83 28.55 1.31
CA VAL A 69 4.23 27.73 0.15
C VAL A 69 3.32 28.02 -1.05
N GLU A 70 2.01 28.12 -0.86
CA GLU A 70 1.06 28.47 -1.94
C GLU A 70 1.41 29.81 -2.60
N ARG A 71 1.76 30.83 -1.80
CA ARG A 71 2.21 32.13 -2.36
C ARG A 71 3.54 31.99 -3.12
N ALA A 72 4.48 31.19 -2.60
CA ALA A 72 5.76 30.96 -3.28
C ALA A 72 5.56 30.23 -4.62
N VAL A 73 4.62 29.26 -4.68
CA VAL A 73 4.23 28.59 -5.92
C VAL A 73 3.74 29.62 -6.95
N GLN A 74 2.84 30.53 -6.55
CA GLN A 74 2.32 31.57 -7.43
C GLN A 74 3.43 32.54 -7.88
N SER A 75 4.29 32.98 -6.97
CA SER A 75 5.43 33.88 -7.29
C SER A 75 6.42 33.22 -8.25
N ALA A 76 6.59 31.89 -8.16
CA ALA A 76 7.43 31.09 -9.05
C ALA A 76 6.78 30.75 -10.41
N GLY A 77 5.60 31.32 -10.71
CA GLY A 77 4.88 31.03 -11.96
C GLY A 77 4.24 29.66 -12.02
N GLY A 78 3.97 29.06 -10.86
CA GLY A 78 3.21 27.80 -10.76
C GLY A 78 1.75 28.03 -10.38
N VAL A 79 1.00 26.95 -10.45
CA VAL A 79 -0.42 26.86 -10.06
C VAL A 79 -0.57 25.83 -8.94
N VAL A 80 -1.18 26.23 -7.82
CA VAL A 80 -1.56 25.31 -6.75
C VAL A 80 -2.71 24.46 -7.25
N VAL A 81 -2.53 23.13 -7.23
CA VAL A 81 -3.54 22.15 -7.67
C VAL A 81 -4.35 21.67 -6.48
N GLN A 82 -3.64 21.22 -5.43
CA GLN A 82 -4.24 20.71 -4.21
C GLN A 82 -3.33 21.02 -3.01
N SER A 83 -3.94 21.31 -1.88
CA SER A 83 -3.23 21.51 -0.61
C SER A 83 -3.80 20.61 0.46
N TRP A 84 -2.90 19.99 1.22
CA TRP A 84 -3.21 19.15 2.37
C TRP A 84 -2.59 19.74 3.65
N PRO A 85 -3.26 20.74 4.28
CA PRO A 85 -2.72 21.40 5.47
C PRO A 85 -2.48 20.48 6.65
N GLN A 86 -3.23 19.36 6.72
CA GLN A 86 -3.13 18.35 7.78
C GLN A 86 -1.76 17.69 7.81
N ILE A 87 -1.10 17.58 6.64
CA ILE A 87 0.19 16.93 6.47
C ILE A 87 1.28 17.88 5.95
N GLY A 88 0.93 19.15 5.71
CA GLY A 88 1.87 20.14 5.21
C GLY A 88 2.37 19.86 3.79
N VAL A 89 1.50 19.35 2.91
CA VAL A 89 1.83 19.02 1.52
C VAL A 89 1.03 19.91 0.58
N VAL A 90 1.70 20.42 -0.46
CA VAL A 90 1.09 21.18 -1.57
C VAL A 90 1.46 20.48 -2.88
N VAL A 91 0.46 20.20 -3.71
CA VAL A 91 0.62 19.75 -5.09
C VAL A 91 0.54 20.98 -5.99
N ALA A 92 1.49 21.13 -6.91
CA ALA A 92 1.56 22.27 -7.82
C ALA A 92 1.94 21.84 -9.23
N HIS A 93 1.43 22.58 -10.22
CA HIS A 93 1.87 22.47 -11.60
C HIS A 93 2.65 23.72 -12.02
N SER A 94 3.66 23.55 -12.84
CA SER A 94 4.40 24.67 -13.44
C SER A 94 4.97 24.30 -14.80
N THR A 95 5.09 25.31 -15.68
CA THR A 95 5.80 25.21 -16.95
C THR A 95 7.22 25.78 -16.88
N LYS A 96 7.66 26.21 -15.67
CA LYS A 96 8.95 26.87 -15.47
C LYS A 96 10.03 25.86 -15.09
N ALA A 97 11.13 25.83 -15.85
CA ALA A 97 12.26 24.93 -15.58
C ALA A 97 12.95 25.25 -14.23
N ASP A 98 12.94 26.51 -13.80
CA ASP A 98 13.52 26.97 -12.54
C ASP A 98 12.53 26.98 -11.37
N PHE A 99 11.33 26.42 -11.54
CA PHE A 99 10.26 26.43 -10.54
C PHE A 99 10.72 25.98 -9.16
N ARG A 100 11.41 24.84 -9.07
CA ARG A 100 11.88 24.27 -7.77
C ARG A 100 12.78 25.27 -7.02
N THR A 101 13.78 25.79 -7.70
CA THR A 101 14.75 26.71 -7.10
C THR A 101 14.11 28.00 -6.67
N THR A 102 13.15 28.51 -7.46
CA THR A 102 12.41 29.74 -7.16
C THR A 102 11.49 29.55 -5.96
N VAL A 103 10.71 28.45 -5.88
CA VAL A 103 9.86 28.15 -4.71
C VAL A 103 10.68 28.05 -3.42
N VAL A 104 11.83 27.37 -3.47
CA VAL A 104 12.74 27.28 -2.32
C VAL A 104 13.28 28.64 -1.92
N ALA A 105 13.65 29.49 -2.87
CA ALA A 105 14.16 30.84 -2.59
C ALA A 105 13.11 31.73 -1.93
N GLU A 106 11.87 31.73 -2.48
CA GLU A 106 10.73 32.55 -2.03
C GLU A 106 10.21 32.14 -0.64
N ALA A 107 10.27 30.87 -0.30
CA ALA A 107 9.72 30.32 0.95
C ALA A 107 10.72 29.47 1.76
N ARG A 108 12.01 29.81 1.73
CA ARG A 108 13.12 29.07 2.38
C ARG A 108 12.82 28.62 3.82
N ASN A 109 12.11 29.44 4.59
CA ASN A 109 11.78 29.14 5.99
C ASN A 109 10.53 28.25 6.13
N ALA A 110 9.80 27.99 5.07
CA ALA A 110 8.57 27.22 5.07
C ALA A 110 8.73 25.88 4.32
N VAL A 111 9.49 25.87 3.24
CA VAL A 111 9.73 24.69 2.41
C VAL A 111 10.79 23.81 3.04
N GLU A 112 10.47 22.53 3.20
CA GLU A 112 11.41 21.47 3.55
C GLU A 112 12.02 20.87 2.27
N SER A 113 11.15 20.44 1.35
CA SER A 113 11.56 19.82 0.10
C SER A 113 10.57 20.11 -1.03
N VAL A 114 11.07 20.09 -2.27
CA VAL A 114 10.30 20.20 -3.51
C VAL A 114 10.83 19.18 -4.50
N GLY A 115 9.97 18.35 -5.07
CA GLY A 115 10.35 17.41 -6.11
C GLY A 115 9.26 17.20 -7.16
N PRO A 116 9.65 16.81 -8.39
CA PRO A 116 8.71 16.38 -9.41
C PRO A 116 8.09 15.02 -9.03
N THR A 117 6.90 14.73 -9.55
CA THR A 117 6.18 13.49 -9.24
C THR A 117 6.21 12.49 -10.39
N ARG A 118 6.56 12.92 -11.60
CA ARG A 118 6.56 12.09 -12.81
C ARG A 118 7.56 12.62 -13.84
N SER A 119 7.96 11.77 -14.81
CA SER A 119 8.88 12.17 -15.88
C SER A 119 8.17 12.64 -17.15
N VAL A 120 6.85 12.42 -17.26
CA VAL A 120 6.04 12.86 -18.40
C VAL A 120 5.28 14.15 -18.12
N ALA A 121 4.86 14.84 -19.18
CA ALA A 121 4.01 16.02 -19.06
C ALA A 121 2.65 15.68 -18.43
N VAL A 122 2.15 16.61 -17.62
CA VAL A 122 0.80 16.51 -17.06
C VAL A 122 -0.23 16.90 -18.11
N SER A 123 -1.25 16.07 -18.29
CA SER A 123 -2.35 16.33 -19.21
C SER A 123 -3.69 16.56 -18.53
N GLU A 124 -3.78 16.24 -17.23
CA GLU A 124 -5.00 16.31 -16.43
C GLU A 124 -4.86 17.27 -15.24
N GLY A 125 -5.98 17.69 -14.71
CA GLY A 125 -6.07 18.35 -13.41
C GLY A 125 -5.41 19.74 -13.28
N THR A 126 -4.87 20.31 -14.36
CA THR A 126 -4.30 21.66 -14.31
C THR A 126 -5.42 22.70 -14.29
N PRO A 127 -5.49 23.57 -13.25
CA PRO A 127 -6.50 24.63 -13.21
C PRO A 127 -6.48 25.57 -14.41
N ALA A 128 -7.63 26.17 -14.74
CA ALA A 128 -7.75 27.11 -15.84
C ALA A 128 -6.73 28.27 -15.71
N GLY A 129 -5.98 28.53 -16.80
CA GLY A 129 -4.90 29.51 -16.83
C GLY A 129 -3.52 28.96 -17.05
N ALA A 130 -3.29 27.65 -16.76
CA ALA A 130 -2.09 26.96 -17.19
C ALA A 130 -2.31 26.44 -18.61
N GLN A 131 -1.43 26.80 -19.55
CA GLN A 131 -1.51 26.27 -20.92
C GLN A 131 -0.90 24.88 -20.94
N ALA A 132 -1.71 23.86 -21.26
CA ALA A 132 -1.21 22.54 -21.53
C ALA A 132 -0.44 22.55 -22.85
N PRO A 133 0.87 22.25 -22.88
CA PRO A 133 1.52 21.89 -24.12
C PRO A 133 0.92 20.54 -24.56
N TRP A 134 0.82 20.34 -25.86
CA TRP A 134 0.40 19.08 -26.42
C TRP A 134 1.39 17.99 -25.98
N GLY A 135 0.97 17.19 -25.00
CA GLY A 135 1.75 16.01 -24.60
C GLY A 135 1.78 14.98 -25.73
N PRO A 136 2.85 14.17 -25.85
CA PRO A 136 2.92 13.09 -26.81
C PRO A 136 1.90 12.00 -26.41
N GLY A 137 0.97 11.76 -27.32
CA GLY A 137 0.20 10.53 -27.27
C GLY A 137 -1.14 10.63 -26.59
N LYS A 138 -2.13 10.92 -27.41
CA LYS A 138 -3.41 10.24 -27.25
C LYS A 138 -3.13 8.75 -27.38
N GLY A 139 -2.79 8.11 -26.27
CA GLY A 139 -2.95 6.67 -26.14
C GLY A 139 -4.36 6.39 -26.61
N GLN A 140 -4.52 5.44 -27.53
CA GLN A 140 -5.80 5.10 -28.08
C GLN A 140 -6.75 4.87 -26.89
N LEU A 141 -7.77 5.70 -26.78
CA LEU A 141 -8.90 5.50 -25.86
C LEU A 141 -9.37 4.04 -26.06
N LYS A 142 -8.92 3.17 -25.17
CA LYS A 142 -9.47 1.82 -25.10
C LYS A 142 -10.94 2.02 -24.77
N LYS A 143 -11.78 1.47 -25.63
CA LYS A 143 -13.23 1.55 -25.60
C LYS A 143 -13.73 1.42 -24.17
N ALA A 144 -14.41 2.44 -23.66
CA ALA A 144 -15.06 2.40 -22.35
C ALA A 144 -15.81 1.08 -22.14
N LEU A 145 -15.62 0.47 -21.01
CA LEU A 145 -16.31 -0.75 -20.60
C LEU A 145 -17.78 -0.37 -20.31
N THR A 146 -18.57 -0.21 -21.34
CA THR A 146 -20.01 0.03 -21.20
C THR A 146 -20.77 -1.24 -21.53
N LYS A 147 -21.27 -1.92 -20.50
CA LYS A 147 -22.47 -2.76 -20.60
C LYS A 147 -23.27 -2.60 -19.31
N LYS A 148 -24.45 -2.03 -19.45
CA LYS A 148 -25.51 -2.16 -18.46
C LYS A 148 -25.98 -3.61 -18.45
N GLY A 149 -25.83 -4.29 -17.33
CA GLY A 149 -26.52 -5.52 -17.00
C GLY A 149 -27.79 -5.19 -16.22
N ASP A 150 -28.89 -5.89 -16.52
CA ASP A 150 -30.11 -5.80 -15.70
C ASP A 150 -29.82 -6.39 -14.31
N VAL A 151 -29.91 -5.56 -13.27
CA VAL A 151 -29.71 -5.95 -11.87
C VAL A 151 -31.03 -6.49 -11.35
N SER A 152 -31.09 -7.79 -11.01
CA SER A 152 -32.16 -8.32 -10.17
C SER A 152 -31.78 -8.04 -8.70
N GLU A 153 -32.68 -7.35 -7.97
CA GLU A 153 -32.56 -7.22 -6.51
C GLU A 153 -32.62 -8.63 -5.88
N GLY A 154 -31.47 -9.12 -5.44
CA GLY A 154 -31.35 -10.37 -4.69
C GLY A 154 -31.70 -10.16 -3.22
N THR A 155 -32.60 -10.97 -2.69
CA THR A 155 -32.78 -11.12 -1.24
C THR A 155 -31.58 -11.85 -0.66
N ALA A 156 -31.05 -11.39 0.49
CA ALA A 156 -29.94 -12.01 1.19
C ALA A 156 -30.12 -13.54 1.28
N ALA A 157 -29.22 -14.29 0.65
CA ALA A 157 -29.29 -15.74 0.58
C ALA A 157 -28.67 -16.36 1.85
N THR A 158 -29.37 -17.33 2.43
CA THR A 158 -28.85 -18.15 3.54
C THR A 158 -28.06 -19.37 3.07
N SER A 159 -27.89 -19.51 1.75
CA SER A 159 -27.16 -20.61 1.10
C SER A 159 -25.81 -20.14 0.59
N THR A 160 -24.86 -21.09 0.42
CA THR A 160 -23.55 -20.85 -0.21
C THR A 160 -23.71 -20.40 -1.66
N ASP A 161 -22.88 -19.45 -2.10
CA ASP A 161 -22.88 -19.00 -3.47
C ASP A 161 -22.30 -20.07 -4.41
N PRO A 162 -22.74 -20.12 -5.66
CA PRO A 162 -22.47 -21.26 -6.56
C PRO A 162 -20.99 -21.55 -6.79
N ARG A 163 -20.12 -20.53 -6.67
CA ARG A 163 -18.68 -20.65 -6.93
C ARG A 163 -17.80 -20.62 -5.68
N GLU A 164 -18.36 -20.56 -4.46
CA GLU A 164 -17.58 -20.62 -3.22
C GLU A 164 -16.68 -21.86 -3.16
N GLY A 165 -17.13 -22.99 -3.71
CA GLY A 165 -16.33 -24.23 -3.74
C GLY A 165 -15.08 -24.16 -4.62
N GLU A 166 -14.98 -23.17 -5.51
CA GLU A 166 -13.81 -22.94 -6.35
C GLU A 166 -12.73 -22.08 -5.66
N GLN A 167 -13.11 -21.37 -4.58
CA GLN A 167 -12.25 -20.46 -3.81
C GLN A 167 -11.36 -21.22 -2.80
N TRP A 168 -10.30 -21.85 -3.30
CA TRP A 168 -9.35 -22.63 -2.48
C TRP A 168 -8.64 -21.76 -1.44
N ASP A 169 -8.44 -20.51 -1.76
CA ASP A 169 -7.82 -19.45 -0.97
C ASP A 169 -8.56 -19.20 0.34
N MET A 170 -9.89 -19.13 0.28
CA MET A 170 -10.75 -18.96 1.46
C MET A 170 -10.61 -20.12 2.46
N GLN A 171 -10.49 -21.37 1.93
CA GLN A 171 -10.28 -22.54 2.77
C GLN A 171 -8.90 -22.54 3.43
N MET A 172 -7.87 -22.10 2.67
CA MET A 172 -6.49 -22.10 3.17
C MET A 172 -6.28 -21.20 4.39
N ILE A 173 -6.99 -20.08 4.46
CA ILE A 173 -6.88 -19.11 5.56
C ILE A 173 -8.07 -19.13 6.53
N ASN A 174 -8.81 -20.23 6.58
CA ASN A 174 -9.90 -20.49 7.52
C ASN A 174 -11.07 -19.49 7.50
N VAL A 175 -11.39 -18.90 6.33
CA VAL A 175 -12.52 -17.95 6.18
C VAL A 175 -13.87 -18.59 6.51
N PRO A 176 -14.20 -19.83 6.07
CA PRO A 176 -15.48 -20.46 6.42
C PRO A 176 -15.68 -20.62 7.92
N GLN A 177 -14.61 -20.82 8.68
CA GLN A 177 -14.65 -20.91 10.14
C GLN A 177 -14.83 -19.52 10.77
N ALA A 178 -14.18 -18.50 10.23
CA ALA A 178 -14.38 -17.10 10.65
C ALA A 178 -15.82 -16.64 10.44
N HIS A 179 -16.45 -17.02 9.32
CA HIS A 179 -17.84 -16.70 9.02
C HIS A 179 -18.86 -17.33 9.99
N GLN A 180 -18.47 -18.33 10.78
CA GLN A 180 -19.32 -18.85 11.87
C GLN A 180 -19.34 -17.89 13.09
N ILE A 181 -18.37 -16.98 13.17
CA ILE A 181 -18.27 -15.95 14.24
C ILE A 181 -18.78 -14.62 13.73
N THR A 182 -18.25 -14.15 12.60
CA THR A 182 -18.63 -12.88 11.97
C THR A 182 -18.37 -12.92 10.47
N THR A 183 -19.23 -12.28 9.69
CA THR A 183 -19.03 -12.02 8.26
C THR A 183 -18.61 -10.57 7.98
N GLY A 184 -18.28 -9.81 9.02
CA GLY A 184 -18.03 -8.37 8.97
C GLY A 184 -19.22 -7.55 9.49
N SER A 185 -19.05 -6.24 9.51
CA SER A 185 -20.07 -5.29 9.95
C SER A 185 -20.27 -4.19 8.91
N PRO A 186 -21.52 -3.76 8.63
CA PRO A 186 -21.77 -2.63 7.74
C PRO A 186 -21.23 -1.29 8.27
N ASP A 187 -20.86 -1.22 9.54
CA ASP A 187 -20.22 -0.06 10.16
C ASP A 187 -18.73 0.02 9.85
N VAL A 188 -18.13 -1.06 9.32
CA VAL A 188 -16.72 -1.11 8.94
C VAL A 188 -16.60 -0.89 7.44
N THR A 189 -15.73 0.04 7.04
CA THR A 189 -15.52 0.38 5.62
C THR A 189 -14.08 0.12 5.21
N VAL A 190 -13.91 -0.60 4.10
CA VAL A 190 -12.61 -0.81 3.45
C VAL A 190 -12.44 0.15 2.28
N GLY A 191 -11.40 0.96 2.28
CA GLY A 191 -10.96 1.73 1.12
C GLY A 191 -10.16 0.83 0.16
N VAL A 192 -10.66 0.62 -1.05
CA VAL A 192 -9.93 -0.07 -2.11
C VAL A 192 -9.21 1.00 -2.94
N LEU A 193 -7.94 1.27 -2.61
CA LEU A 193 -7.09 2.22 -3.33
C LEU A 193 -6.54 1.49 -4.56
N ASP A 194 -7.18 1.68 -5.73
CA ASP A 194 -6.89 0.89 -6.93
C ASP A 194 -7.44 1.57 -8.20
N SER A 195 -7.71 0.82 -9.25
CA SER A 195 -8.23 1.28 -10.54
C SER A 195 -9.75 1.57 -10.57
N GLY A 196 -10.42 1.48 -9.43
CA GLY A 196 -11.87 1.63 -9.29
C GLY A 196 -12.59 0.29 -9.11
N ILE A 197 -13.79 0.34 -8.53
CA ILE A 197 -14.70 -0.81 -8.35
C ILE A 197 -15.87 -0.66 -9.31
N ASP A 198 -16.23 -1.75 -10.00
CA ASP A 198 -17.41 -1.78 -10.88
C ASP A 198 -18.70 -1.60 -10.06
N PRO A 199 -19.43 -0.49 -10.23
CA PRO A 199 -20.62 -0.18 -9.45
C PRO A 199 -21.83 -1.04 -9.80
N ASP A 200 -21.77 -1.78 -10.91
CA ASP A 200 -22.88 -2.56 -11.45
C ASP A 200 -22.66 -4.08 -11.34
N HIS A 201 -21.48 -4.52 -10.79
CA HIS A 201 -21.22 -5.95 -10.63
C HIS A 201 -22.16 -6.57 -9.58
N PRO A 202 -22.84 -7.70 -9.89
CA PRO A 202 -23.88 -8.25 -9.01
C PRO A 202 -23.39 -8.61 -7.59
N ASP A 203 -22.14 -9.07 -7.43
CA ASP A 203 -21.55 -9.37 -6.11
C ASP A 203 -21.06 -8.14 -5.36
N LEU A 204 -21.04 -6.95 -5.98
CA LEU A 204 -20.43 -5.76 -5.39
C LEU A 204 -21.39 -4.58 -5.21
N VAL A 205 -22.44 -4.50 -6.01
CA VAL A 205 -23.34 -3.33 -6.09
C VAL A 205 -23.88 -2.88 -4.73
N ASN A 206 -24.22 -3.83 -3.87
CA ASN A 206 -24.74 -3.55 -2.51
C ASN A 206 -23.64 -3.32 -1.47
N GLN A 207 -22.39 -3.64 -1.81
CA GLN A 207 -21.24 -3.51 -0.90
C GLN A 207 -20.56 -2.15 -0.98
N ILE A 208 -20.78 -1.40 -2.05
CA ILE A 208 -20.11 -0.13 -2.29
C ILE A 208 -20.75 1.00 -1.47
N ASP A 209 -19.97 1.61 -0.60
CA ASP A 209 -20.27 2.91 0.01
C ASP A 209 -19.97 4.03 -1.00
N ARG A 210 -20.98 4.42 -1.77
CA ARG A 210 -20.85 5.47 -2.79
C ARG A 210 -20.53 6.85 -2.19
N ALA A 211 -20.91 7.12 -0.92
CA ALA A 211 -20.66 8.39 -0.26
C ALA A 211 -19.18 8.54 0.15
N LYS A 212 -18.54 7.42 0.48
CA LYS A 212 -17.10 7.40 0.78
C LYS A 212 -16.24 7.21 -0.46
N SER A 213 -16.80 6.76 -1.60
CA SER A 213 -16.06 6.55 -2.85
C SER A 213 -15.58 7.84 -3.47
N VAL A 214 -14.36 7.83 -4.05
CA VAL A 214 -13.67 9.02 -4.57
C VAL A 214 -12.67 8.66 -5.66
N GLY A 215 -12.53 9.52 -6.67
CA GLY A 215 -11.43 9.48 -7.64
C GLY A 215 -10.35 10.49 -7.27
N CYS A 216 -9.09 10.11 -7.40
CA CYS A 216 -7.90 10.91 -7.10
C CYS A 216 -7.04 11.19 -8.34
N THR A 217 -7.40 10.69 -9.52
CA THR A 217 -6.59 10.77 -10.74
C THR A 217 -6.63 12.12 -11.44
N ASP A 218 -7.42 13.07 -10.96
CA ASP A 218 -7.42 14.45 -11.44
C ASP A 218 -6.33 15.26 -10.70
N ALA A 219 -5.06 14.97 -10.99
CA ALA A 219 -3.87 15.58 -10.37
C ALA A 219 -3.88 15.55 -8.82
N GLY A 220 -4.42 14.52 -8.22
CA GLY A 220 -4.52 14.39 -6.76
C GLY A 220 -5.65 15.22 -6.13
N ARG A 221 -6.57 15.75 -6.93
CA ARG A 221 -7.80 16.40 -6.43
C ARG A 221 -8.91 15.36 -6.24
N PRO A 222 -9.55 15.31 -5.07
CA PRO A 222 -10.64 14.36 -4.84
C PRO A 222 -11.89 14.74 -5.64
N ALA A 223 -12.50 13.74 -6.30
CA ALA A 223 -13.74 13.87 -7.05
C ALA A 223 -14.73 12.77 -6.66
N THR A 224 -15.97 13.13 -6.30
CA THR A 224 -16.95 12.21 -5.69
C THR A 224 -17.98 11.62 -6.67
N GLY A 225 -18.03 12.07 -7.92
CA GLY A 225 -18.92 11.51 -8.93
C GLY A 225 -18.58 10.05 -9.27
N GLU A 226 -19.56 9.21 -9.53
CA GLU A 226 -19.36 7.79 -9.89
C GLU A 226 -18.36 7.62 -11.02
N SER A 227 -18.46 8.43 -12.08
CA SER A 227 -17.51 8.42 -13.20
C SER A 227 -16.05 8.72 -12.80
N ALA A 228 -15.81 9.32 -11.62
CA ALA A 228 -14.47 9.60 -11.14
C ALA A 228 -13.83 8.41 -10.44
N TRP A 229 -14.62 7.52 -9.83
CA TRP A 229 -14.12 6.40 -9.05
C TRP A 229 -14.47 5.01 -9.62
N ALA A 230 -15.35 4.92 -10.64
CA ALA A 230 -15.59 3.69 -11.35
C ALA A 230 -14.39 3.30 -12.24
N PRO A 231 -14.20 2.00 -12.56
CA PRO A 231 -13.12 1.56 -13.43
C PRO A 231 -13.33 2.05 -14.87
N THR A 232 -12.23 2.34 -15.56
CA THR A 232 -12.25 2.81 -16.96
C THR A 232 -11.53 1.86 -17.89
N THR A 233 -10.27 1.52 -17.62
CA THR A 233 -9.40 0.71 -18.48
C THR A 233 -8.94 -0.59 -17.85
N SER A 234 -9.05 -0.71 -16.52
CA SER A 234 -8.57 -1.86 -15.75
C SER A 234 -9.66 -2.40 -14.83
N ASP A 235 -9.79 -3.71 -14.78
CA ASP A 235 -10.67 -4.44 -13.85
C ASP A 235 -9.97 -4.88 -12.56
N HIS A 236 -8.73 -4.41 -12.34
CA HIS A 236 -7.89 -4.86 -11.24
C HIS A 236 -8.53 -4.55 -9.87
N GLY A 237 -8.98 -3.31 -9.64
CA GLY A 237 -9.65 -2.93 -8.39
C GLY A 237 -10.98 -3.63 -8.16
N THR A 238 -11.71 -3.96 -9.22
CA THR A 238 -12.91 -4.79 -9.13
C THR A 238 -12.59 -6.21 -8.66
N HIS A 239 -11.47 -6.80 -9.15
CA HIS A 239 -11.02 -8.12 -8.72
C HIS A 239 -10.58 -8.12 -7.25
N VAL A 240 -9.82 -7.11 -6.85
CA VAL A 240 -9.41 -6.87 -5.45
C VAL A 240 -10.63 -6.74 -4.53
N ALA A 241 -11.63 -5.95 -4.92
CA ALA A 241 -12.85 -5.73 -4.14
C ALA A 241 -13.63 -7.03 -3.92
N GLY A 242 -13.75 -7.89 -4.93
CA GLY A 242 -14.44 -9.17 -4.79
C GLY A 242 -13.80 -10.10 -3.76
N THR A 243 -12.48 -10.15 -3.72
CA THR A 243 -11.74 -10.92 -2.69
C THR A 243 -12.02 -10.39 -1.28
N ILE A 244 -12.09 -9.07 -1.11
CA ILE A 244 -12.36 -8.43 0.20
C ILE A 244 -13.79 -8.71 0.63
N GLY A 245 -14.78 -8.39 -0.21
CA GLY A 245 -16.14 -8.26 0.28
C GLY A 245 -17.25 -8.54 -0.75
N ALA A 246 -17.05 -9.47 -1.71
CA ALA A 246 -18.15 -9.95 -2.52
C ALA A 246 -19.30 -10.43 -1.63
N GLU A 247 -20.52 -9.99 -1.94
CA GLU A 247 -21.72 -10.24 -1.14
C GLU A 247 -22.14 -11.70 -1.25
N ARG A 248 -22.55 -12.30 -0.13
CA ARG A 248 -23.23 -13.61 -0.17
C ARG A 248 -24.69 -13.41 -0.56
N ASN A 249 -24.99 -13.52 -1.84
CA ASN A 249 -26.28 -13.13 -2.42
C ASN A 249 -26.92 -14.21 -3.33
N GLY A 250 -26.33 -15.40 -3.39
CA GLY A 250 -26.81 -16.52 -4.20
C GLY A 250 -26.26 -16.54 -5.61
N VAL A 251 -25.31 -15.67 -5.95
CA VAL A 251 -24.60 -15.66 -7.24
C VAL A 251 -23.09 -15.62 -7.02
N GLY A 252 -22.31 -16.10 -7.99
CA GLY A 252 -20.86 -15.95 -8.02
C GLY A 252 -20.11 -16.51 -6.82
N ILE A 253 -19.39 -15.63 -6.13
CA ILE A 253 -18.42 -15.93 -5.07
C ILE A 253 -18.75 -15.18 -3.78
N VAL A 254 -18.04 -15.51 -2.69
CA VAL A 254 -18.12 -14.74 -1.44
C VAL A 254 -16.74 -14.12 -1.11
N GLY A 255 -16.75 -12.89 -0.64
CA GLY A 255 -15.55 -12.25 -0.10
C GLY A 255 -15.22 -12.69 1.32
N ILE A 256 -14.08 -12.24 1.84
CA ILE A 256 -13.65 -12.53 3.21
C ILE A 256 -14.56 -11.83 4.23
N ALA A 257 -14.96 -10.59 3.95
CA ALA A 257 -15.81 -9.78 4.83
C ALA A 257 -17.09 -9.33 4.11
N PRO A 258 -17.99 -10.29 3.73
CA PRO A 258 -19.16 -9.98 2.90
C PRO A 258 -20.24 -9.13 3.63
N GLY A 259 -20.11 -8.90 4.92
CA GLY A 259 -20.99 -8.03 5.70
C GLY A 259 -20.48 -6.60 5.87
N ALA A 260 -19.25 -6.30 5.41
CA ALA A 260 -18.66 -4.97 5.49
C ALA A 260 -18.96 -4.12 4.25
N LYS A 261 -18.64 -2.82 4.30
CA LYS A 261 -18.74 -1.91 3.16
C LYS A 261 -17.37 -1.63 2.54
N MET A 262 -17.37 -1.32 1.26
CA MET A 262 -16.17 -0.95 0.51
C MET A 262 -16.34 0.43 -0.12
N ALA A 263 -15.31 1.26 -0.08
CA ALA A 263 -15.23 2.51 -0.82
C ALA A 263 -14.25 2.35 -1.97
N SER A 264 -14.66 2.69 -3.18
CA SER A 264 -13.77 2.77 -4.32
C SER A 264 -12.95 4.05 -4.23
N VAL A 265 -11.63 3.92 -4.11
CA VAL A 265 -10.69 5.05 -4.13
C VAL A 265 -9.81 4.89 -5.37
N LYS A 266 -10.23 5.52 -6.48
CA LYS A 266 -9.49 5.37 -7.74
C LYS A 266 -8.23 6.21 -7.72
N VAL A 267 -7.07 5.55 -7.63
CA VAL A 267 -5.73 6.15 -7.66
C VAL A 267 -4.94 5.78 -8.90
N VAL A 268 -5.40 4.82 -9.70
CA VAL A 268 -4.80 4.41 -10.97
C VAL A 268 -5.46 5.17 -12.11
N ASN A 269 -4.65 5.88 -12.90
CA ASN A 269 -5.16 6.59 -14.08
C ASN A 269 -5.43 5.64 -15.27
N ASP A 270 -5.92 6.19 -16.38
CA ASP A 270 -6.30 5.38 -17.55
C ASP A 270 -5.09 4.79 -18.30
N ASP A 271 -3.89 5.30 -18.07
CA ASP A 271 -2.64 4.78 -18.60
C ASP A 271 -2.02 3.70 -17.69
N GLY A 272 -2.57 3.48 -16.50
CA GLY A 272 -2.15 2.46 -15.54
C GLY A 272 -1.16 2.95 -14.49
N PHE A 273 -0.90 4.26 -14.37
CA PHE A 273 0.03 4.85 -13.41
C PHE A 273 -0.66 5.34 -12.14
N ILE A 274 0.09 5.27 -11.03
CA ILE A 274 -0.27 5.80 -9.72
C ILE A 274 0.79 6.80 -9.29
N TYR A 275 0.60 8.07 -9.60
CA TYR A 275 1.56 9.10 -9.22
C TYR A 275 1.46 9.49 -7.74
N PRO A 276 2.52 10.06 -7.13
CA PRO A 276 2.55 10.42 -5.72
C PRO A 276 1.36 11.27 -5.26
N GLU A 277 0.93 12.24 -6.06
CA GLU A 277 -0.22 13.07 -5.75
C GLU A 277 -1.55 12.30 -5.71
N TYR A 278 -1.68 11.22 -6.49
CA TYR A 278 -2.87 10.36 -6.45
C TYR A 278 -2.87 9.50 -5.18
N ALA A 279 -1.71 8.92 -4.84
CA ALA A 279 -1.55 8.16 -3.61
C ALA A 279 -1.79 9.03 -2.37
N VAL A 280 -1.21 10.24 -2.31
CA VAL A 280 -1.47 11.21 -1.23
C VAL A 280 -2.96 11.48 -1.10
N CYS A 281 -3.68 11.76 -2.20
CA CYS A 281 -5.12 11.97 -2.19
C CYS A 281 -5.85 10.73 -1.63
N GLY A 282 -5.50 9.53 -2.09
CA GLY A 282 -6.15 8.29 -1.64
C GLY A 282 -6.03 8.07 -0.13
N PHE A 283 -4.83 8.21 0.44
CA PHE A 283 -4.61 8.07 1.88
C PHE A 283 -5.28 9.19 2.69
N MET A 284 -5.24 10.43 2.19
CA MET A 284 -5.94 11.55 2.84
C MET A 284 -7.44 11.33 2.88
N GLU A 285 -8.05 10.90 1.77
CA GLU A 285 -9.49 10.62 1.71
C GLU A 285 -9.88 9.42 2.56
N ALA A 286 -9.01 8.39 2.67
CA ALA A 286 -9.24 7.27 3.56
C ALA A 286 -9.40 7.73 5.03
N GLY A 287 -8.47 8.55 5.52
CA GLY A 287 -8.55 9.12 6.87
C GLY A 287 -9.69 10.12 7.04
N LEU A 288 -9.91 11.04 6.07
CA LEU A 288 -10.97 12.06 6.14
C LEU A 288 -12.38 11.46 6.13
N LYS A 289 -12.57 10.35 5.42
CA LYS A 289 -13.87 9.67 5.31
C LYS A 289 -14.05 8.55 6.35
N GLY A 290 -13.07 8.35 7.23
CA GLY A 290 -13.12 7.33 8.27
C GLY A 290 -13.26 5.92 7.69
N MET A 291 -12.37 5.56 6.78
CA MET A 291 -12.21 4.18 6.35
C MET A 291 -11.37 3.43 7.37
N ASP A 292 -11.83 2.25 7.80
CA ASP A 292 -11.18 1.50 8.88
C ASP A 292 -9.94 0.74 8.39
N VAL A 293 -9.98 0.26 7.15
CA VAL A 293 -8.92 -0.51 6.50
C VAL A 293 -8.71 0.03 5.09
N THR A 294 -7.49 -0.02 4.56
CA THR A 294 -7.26 0.13 3.12
C THR A 294 -6.55 -1.07 2.54
N ASN A 295 -6.84 -1.37 1.27
CA ASN A 295 -6.04 -2.26 0.44
C ASN A 295 -5.27 -1.45 -0.60
N ASN A 296 -3.97 -1.72 -0.74
CA ASN A 296 -3.05 -1.03 -1.62
C ASN A 296 -2.29 -2.08 -2.47
N SER A 297 -2.85 -2.44 -3.61
CA SER A 297 -2.31 -3.49 -4.48
C SER A 297 -1.44 -2.92 -5.60
N TYR A 298 -0.49 -2.01 -5.25
CA TYR A 298 0.35 -1.26 -6.18
C TYR A 298 1.65 -0.77 -5.52
N TYR A 299 2.58 -0.29 -6.32
CA TYR A 299 3.61 0.66 -5.91
C TYR A 299 3.35 2.03 -6.56
N VAL A 300 3.91 3.09 -5.98
CA VAL A 300 3.74 4.46 -6.49
C VAL A 300 4.71 4.72 -7.63
N ASP A 301 4.18 5.06 -8.82
CA ASP A 301 4.96 5.39 -10.01
C ASP A 301 5.66 6.75 -9.92
N PRO A 302 6.72 7.01 -10.70
CA PRO A 302 7.29 6.11 -11.70
C PRO A 302 8.44 5.21 -11.18
N PHE A 303 8.70 5.18 -9.87
CA PHE A 303 9.79 4.39 -9.31
C PHE A 303 9.25 3.21 -8.51
N GLU A 304 9.63 1.98 -8.88
CA GLU A 304 9.38 0.79 -8.06
C GLU A 304 10.01 0.95 -6.66
N PHE A 305 11.18 1.60 -6.59
CA PHE A 305 11.82 2.00 -5.33
C PHE A 305 12.17 3.47 -5.35
N TRP A 306 11.61 4.25 -4.45
CA TRP A 306 11.89 5.66 -4.24
C TRP A 306 13.05 5.83 -3.27
N CYS A 307 14.10 6.53 -3.69
CA CYS A 307 15.34 6.65 -2.91
C CYS A 307 15.37 7.95 -2.09
N GLY A 308 15.45 7.83 -0.78
CA GLY A 308 15.48 8.95 0.16
C GLY A 308 16.77 9.78 0.09
N ASP A 309 17.86 9.20 -0.43
CA ASP A 309 19.13 9.88 -0.67
C ASP A 309 19.17 10.65 -2.01
N GLN A 310 18.09 10.58 -2.83
CA GLN A 310 17.97 11.30 -4.09
C GLN A 310 17.09 12.54 -3.95
N PRO A 311 17.62 13.76 -4.16
CA PRO A 311 16.88 15.01 -3.97
C PRO A 311 15.63 15.17 -4.83
N GLU A 312 15.53 14.43 -5.94
CA GLU A 312 14.38 14.46 -6.83
C GLU A 312 13.29 13.46 -6.45
N GLN A 313 13.63 12.42 -5.71
CA GLN A 313 12.73 11.35 -5.28
C GLN A 313 12.24 11.52 -3.84
N ALA A 314 13.13 11.94 -2.93
CA ALA A 314 12.82 12.11 -1.51
C ALA A 314 11.56 12.95 -1.23
N PRO A 315 11.29 14.06 -1.94
CA PRO A 315 10.08 14.86 -1.68
C PRO A 315 8.78 14.11 -1.92
N ALA A 316 8.70 13.30 -2.96
CA ALA A 316 7.51 12.51 -3.28
C ALA A 316 7.31 11.37 -2.27
N MET A 317 8.39 10.66 -1.94
CA MET A 317 8.36 9.63 -0.89
C MET A 317 7.89 10.19 0.45
N GLU A 318 8.41 11.36 0.85
CA GLU A 318 8.01 12.04 2.09
C GLU A 318 6.53 12.46 2.08
N ALA A 319 6.01 12.97 0.96
CA ALA A 319 4.61 13.36 0.86
C ALA A 319 3.67 12.15 1.04
N VAL A 320 3.98 11.00 0.41
CA VAL A 320 3.22 9.77 0.58
C VAL A 320 3.33 9.25 2.01
N ARG A 321 4.55 9.22 2.58
CA ARG A 321 4.77 8.82 3.98
C ARG A 321 3.91 9.64 4.95
N ARG A 322 3.86 10.96 4.79
CA ARG A 322 3.02 11.84 5.62
C ARG A 322 1.55 11.51 5.52
N ALA A 323 1.06 11.21 4.31
CA ALA A 323 -0.34 10.86 4.09
C ALA A 323 -0.70 9.52 4.74
N VAL A 324 0.15 8.49 4.60
CA VAL A 324 0.00 7.19 5.27
C VAL A 324 0.00 7.36 6.79
N THR A 325 1.01 8.04 7.35
CA THR A 325 1.11 8.28 8.79
C THR A 325 -0.15 8.97 9.33
N TRP A 326 -0.58 10.05 8.67
CA TRP A 326 -1.75 10.80 9.09
C TRP A 326 -3.03 9.95 9.01
N SER A 327 -3.21 9.18 7.93
CA SER A 327 -4.36 8.28 7.78
C SER A 327 -4.39 7.22 8.90
N THR A 328 -3.22 6.66 9.25
CA THR A 328 -3.07 5.73 10.39
C THR A 328 -3.45 6.41 11.72
N GLU A 329 -3.02 7.64 11.93
CA GLU A 329 -3.40 8.43 13.12
C GLU A 329 -4.91 8.72 13.19
N GLN A 330 -5.62 8.73 12.05
CA GLN A 330 -7.09 8.82 12.02
C GLN A 330 -7.77 7.47 12.29
N GLY A 331 -7.03 6.38 12.43
CA GLY A 331 -7.54 5.06 12.78
C GLY A 331 -7.58 4.04 11.64
N THR A 332 -7.07 4.38 10.47
CA THR A 332 -7.04 3.50 9.29
C THR A 332 -5.85 2.53 9.35
N VAL A 333 -6.09 1.23 9.12
CA VAL A 333 -5.03 0.22 8.94
C VAL A 333 -4.79 0.00 7.45
N HIS A 334 -3.53 -0.13 7.05
CA HIS A 334 -3.15 -0.28 5.65
C HIS A 334 -2.53 -1.65 5.38
N ALA A 335 -3.07 -2.39 4.39
CA ALA A 335 -2.44 -3.57 3.83
C ALA A 335 -1.89 -3.24 2.43
N ALA A 336 -0.70 -3.72 2.11
CA ALA A 336 -0.08 -3.49 0.81
C ALA A 336 0.58 -4.75 0.24
N ALA A 337 0.56 -4.85 -1.08
CA ALA A 337 1.19 -5.93 -1.83
C ALA A 337 2.72 -5.78 -1.78
N ALA A 338 3.46 -6.87 -1.50
CA ALA A 338 4.92 -6.84 -1.42
C ALA A 338 5.62 -6.59 -2.78
N GLY A 339 4.90 -6.71 -3.90
CA GLY A 339 5.46 -6.58 -5.25
C GLY A 339 5.73 -7.92 -5.94
N ASN A 340 5.89 -7.88 -7.28
CA ASN A 340 5.87 -9.06 -8.16
C ASN A 340 7.17 -9.30 -8.93
N SER A 341 8.29 -8.73 -8.49
CA SER A 341 9.58 -8.77 -9.19
C SER A 341 10.58 -9.75 -8.57
N ALA A 342 10.13 -10.56 -7.58
CA ALA A 342 10.94 -11.54 -6.84
C ALA A 342 12.15 -10.92 -6.12
N TYR A 343 12.10 -9.65 -5.76
CA TYR A 343 13.13 -8.97 -4.97
C TYR A 343 13.22 -9.55 -3.55
N ASP A 344 14.42 -9.49 -3.01
CA ASP A 344 14.64 -9.53 -1.57
C ASP A 344 14.62 -8.08 -1.05
N LEU A 345 13.54 -7.68 -0.39
CA LEU A 345 13.34 -6.31 0.09
C LEU A 345 14.33 -5.96 1.22
N SER A 346 14.85 -6.97 1.92
CA SER A 346 15.86 -6.79 2.96
C SER A 346 17.29 -6.62 2.42
N ASP A 347 17.54 -6.98 1.15
CA ASP A 347 18.86 -6.91 0.51
C ASP A 347 18.76 -6.54 -0.98
N LYS A 348 18.01 -5.48 -1.27
CA LYS A 348 17.88 -4.98 -2.65
C LYS A 348 19.02 -4.03 -3.00
N THR A 349 19.71 -4.29 -4.09
CA THR A 349 20.90 -3.54 -4.50
C THR A 349 20.81 -2.93 -5.89
N THR A 350 19.89 -3.42 -6.73
CA THR A 350 19.73 -2.96 -8.12
C THR A 350 18.27 -2.89 -8.51
N ASN A 351 17.93 -1.97 -9.42
CA ASN A 351 16.62 -1.88 -10.07
C ASN A 351 16.82 -1.42 -11.52
N ALA A 352 16.06 -1.99 -12.45
CA ALA A 352 16.16 -1.68 -13.87
C ALA A 352 14.77 -1.41 -14.51
N SER A 353 13.73 -1.22 -13.69
CA SER A 353 12.35 -1.01 -14.15
C SER A 353 11.90 0.45 -14.04
N SER A 354 12.73 1.34 -13.51
CA SER A 354 12.33 2.73 -13.20
C SER A 354 13.23 3.78 -13.87
N PRO A 355 12.70 4.97 -14.20
CA PRO A 355 11.28 5.31 -14.16
C PRO A 355 10.49 4.57 -15.23
N ASN A 356 9.28 4.09 -14.90
CA ASN A 356 8.46 3.29 -15.82
C ASN A 356 7.52 4.11 -16.70
N ASP A 357 7.42 5.41 -16.46
CA ASP A 357 6.72 6.39 -17.31
C ASP A 357 7.63 7.05 -18.37
N ALA A 358 8.93 6.73 -18.37
CA ALA A 358 9.88 7.17 -19.40
C ALA A 358 9.96 6.15 -20.56
N GLU A 359 10.47 6.61 -21.73
CA GLU A 359 10.68 5.72 -22.89
C GLU A 359 11.61 4.55 -22.56
N THR A 360 12.62 4.78 -21.71
CA THR A 360 13.60 3.76 -21.33
C THR A 360 13.88 3.85 -19.83
N PRO A 361 13.63 2.79 -19.07
CA PRO A 361 14.04 2.69 -17.67
C PRO A 361 15.57 2.71 -17.54
N VAL A 362 16.05 3.17 -16.39
CA VAL A 362 17.48 3.27 -16.07
C VAL A 362 17.89 2.13 -15.16
N ALA A 363 18.93 1.37 -15.56
CA ALA A 363 19.57 0.43 -14.64
C ALA A 363 20.30 1.23 -13.55
N ARG A 364 19.96 1.00 -12.29
CA ARG A 364 20.46 1.78 -11.16
C ARG A 364 20.87 0.90 -9.98
N THR A 365 21.86 1.34 -9.26
CA THR A 365 22.14 0.89 -7.89
C THR A 365 21.12 1.53 -6.96
N ILE A 366 20.56 0.74 -6.05
CA ILE A 366 19.70 1.18 -4.96
C ILE A 366 20.29 0.74 -3.63
N ASN A 367 19.84 1.33 -2.53
CA ASN A 367 20.34 1.07 -1.18
C ASN A 367 19.19 1.01 -0.16
N SER A 368 19.48 0.93 1.12
CA SER A 368 18.47 0.82 2.19
C SER A 368 17.53 2.03 2.29
N SER A 369 17.94 3.22 1.77
CA SER A 369 17.08 4.40 1.70
C SER A 369 16.04 4.33 0.59
N CYS A 370 16.15 3.37 -0.33
CA CYS A 370 15.21 3.18 -1.44
C CYS A 370 14.07 2.26 -0.99
N LYS A 371 12.85 2.76 -1.03
CA LYS A 371 11.65 2.06 -0.53
C LYS A 371 10.62 1.86 -1.64
N ASP A 372 10.02 0.68 -1.69
CA ASP A 372 8.74 0.45 -2.34
C ASP A 372 7.65 1.11 -1.48
N ILE A 373 6.97 2.11 -2.02
CA ILE A 373 5.92 2.82 -1.31
C ILE A 373 4.55 2.54 -1.94
N PRO A 374 3.49 2.28 -1.13
CA PRO A 374 3.44 2.43 0.35
C PRO A 374 3.98 1.23 1.13
N THR A 375 4.32 0.13 0.49
CA THR A 375 4.59 -1.19 1.06
C THR A 375 5.61 -1.17 2.20
N GLU A 376 6.75 -0.51 2.02
CA GLU A 376 7.83 -0.46 3.00
C GLU A 376 7.75 0.78 3.92
N LEU A 377 6.58 1.42 4.04
CA LEU A 377 6.36 2.51 4.99
C LEU A 377 5.90 1.97 6.35
N ASP A 378 6.35 2.62 7.41
CA ASP A 378 5.95 2.26 8.77
C ASP A 378 4.42 2.30 8.94
N GLY A 379 3.85 1.28 9.58
CA GLY A 379 2.42 1.16 9.83
C GLY A 379 1.61 0.56 8.66
N VAL A 380 2.27 0.11 7.61
CA VAL A 380 1.66 -0.64 6.51
C VAL A 380 1.98 -2.13 6.67
N VAL A 381 0.98 -2.99 6.53
CA VAL A 381 1.17 -4.46 6.56
C VAL A 381 1.62 -4.92 5.17
N THR A 382 2.85 -5.39 5.08
CA THR A 382 3.45 -5.90 3.83
C THR A 382 3.11 -7.37 3.61
N VAL A 383 2.45 -7.67 2.49
CA VAL A 383 1.87 -9.00 2.21
C VAL A 383 2.57 -9.70 1.06
N SER A 384 3.20 -10.85 1.34
CA SER A 384 3.73 -11.75 0.32
C SER A 384 2.66 -12.71 -0.22
N SER A 385 2.92 -13.32 -1.38
CA SER A 385 1.98 -14.19 -2.07
C SER A 385 2.36 -15.66 -1.97
N VAL A 386 1.38 -16.52 -1.64
CA VAL A 386 1.52 -17.98 -1.72
C VAL A 386 0.62 -18.61 -2.78
N ASP A 387 1.00 -19.78 -3.26
CA ASP A 387 0.22 -20.61 -4.16
C ASP A 387 -0.70 -21.59 -3.38
N ARG A 388 -1.48 -22.38 -4.13
CA ARG A 388 -2.41 -23.40 -3.56
C ARG A 388 -1.71 -24.48 -2.72
N GLN A 389 -0.41 -24.66 -2.86
CA GLN A 389 0.41 -25.58 -2.06
C GLN A 389 1.05 -24.91 -0.84
N GLY A 390 0.72 -23.65 -0.57
CA GLY A 390 1.32 -22.87 0.52
C GLY A 390 2.78 -22.48 0.29
N LYS A 391 3.27 -22.54 -0.96
CA LYS A 391 4.63 -22.14 -1.32
C LYS A 391 4.63 -20.69 -1.73
N LEU A 392 5.73 -19.98 -1.45
CA LEU A 392 5.93 -18.63 -1.96
C LEU A 392 5.74 -18.60 -3.49
N SER A 393 4.86 -17.73 -3.97
CA SER A 393 4.64 -17.54 -5.40
C SER A 393 5.93 -17.07 -6.08
N SER A 394 6.24 -17.62 -7.26
CA SER A 394 7.54 -17.39 -7.92
C SER A 394 7.83 -15.92 -8.27
N PHE A 395 6.82 -15.10 -8.33
CA PHE A 395 6.91 -13.66 -8.59
C PHE A 395 7.02 -12.83 -7.31
N SER A 396 6.61 -13.36 -6.14
CA SER A 396 6.48 -12.58 -4.92
C SER A 396 7.81 -12.00 -4.47
N ASN A 397 7.82 -10.72 -4.15
CA ASN A 397 8.88 -10.15 -3.34
C ASN A 397 8.87 -10.82 -1.97
N ARG A 398 10.02 -10.81 -1.29
CA ARG A 398 10.29 -11.42 0.01
C ARG A 398 11.27 -10.56 0.80
N GLY A 399 11.61 -10.94 2.01
CA GLY A 399 12.66 -10.26 2.81
C GLY A 399 12.41 -10.46 4.29
N LEU A 400 13.43 -10.90 5.03
CA LEU A 400 13.35 -11.06 6.47
C LEU A 400 13.19 -9.68 7.14
N GLY A 401 12.17 -9.54 7.97
CA GLY A 401 11.81 -8.26 8.60
C GLY A 401 11.19 -7.23 7.66
N SER A 402 10.98 -7.57 6.35
CA SER A 402 10.31 -6.71 5.38
C SER A 402 8.90 -7.21 5.03
N ILE A 403 8.66 -8.51 5.16
CA ILE A 403 7.33 -9.11 5.00
C ILE A 403 6.72 -9.25 6.39
N ASP A 404 5.48 -8.79 6.56
CA ASP A 404 4.74 -8.98 7.81
C ASP A 404 4.00 -10.31 7.85
N VAL A 405 3.24 -10.62 6.79
CA VAL A 405 2.48 -11.87 6.67
C VAL A 405 2.37 -12.31 5.21
N ALA A 406 2.03 -13.58 5.01
CA ALA A 406 1.72 -14.13 3.70
C ALA A 406 0.20 -14.37 3.53
N ALA A 407 -0.27 -14.34 2.29
CA ALA A 407 -1.64 -14.70 1.94
C ALA A 407 -1.72 -15.34 0.54
N PRO A 408 -2.81 -16.05 0.19
CA PRO A 408 -3.02 -16.60 -1.14
C PRO A 408 -3.00 -15.51 -2.22
N GLY A 409 -2.22 -15.71 -3.29
CA GLY A 409 -2.15 -14.72 -4.38
C GLY A 409 -1.93 -15.32 -5.78
N SER A 410 -1.88 -16.66 -5.92
CA SER A 410 -1.74 -17.32 -7.22
C SER A 410 -3.05 -17.94 -7.68
N SER A 411 -3.55 -17.55 -8.86
CA SER A 411 -4.80 -18.07 -9.44
C SER A 411 -6.01 -17.87 -8.52
N ILE A 412 -6.19 -16.66 -8.05
CA ILE A 412 -7.30 -16.26 -7.18
C ILE A 412 -8.53 -15.93 -8.03
N LEU A 413 -9.66 -16.59 -7.71
CA LEU A 413 -10.95 -16.35 -8.34
C LEU A 413 -11.64 -15.17 -7.69
N SER A 414 -11.95 -14.14 -8.48
CA SER A 414 -12.68 -12.98 -8.00
C SER A 414 -13.48 -12.29 -9.11
N THR A 415 -14.17 -11.20 -8.78
CA THR A 415 -15.02 -10.43 -9.68
C THR A 415 -14.21 -9.70 -10.75
N ILE A 416 -14.73 -9.59 -11.98
CA ILE A 416 -14.13 -8.85 -13.09
C ILE A 416 -15.19 -8.02 -13.82
N VAL A 417 -14.79 -6.89 -14.39
CA VAL A 417 -15.70 -5.97 -15.12
C VAL A 417 -16.27 -6.61 -16.37
N ASN A 418 -15.50 -7.44 -17.08
CA ASN A 418 -15.90 -7.99 -18.37
C ASN A 418 -17.11 -8.92 -18.27
N GLY A 419 -18.27 -8.42 -18.65
CA GLY A 419 -19.54 -9.15 -18.60
C GLY A 419 -20.08 -9.36 -17.19
N ASN A 420 -19.64 -8.56 -16.21
CA ASN A 420 -19.98 -8.68 -14.79
C ASN A 420 -19.77 -10.12 -14.28
N GLY A 421 -18.62 -10.68 -14.61
CA GLY A 421 -18.29 -12.07 -14.36
C GLY A 421 -17.20 -12.26 -13.30
N TRP A 422 -16.61 -13.44 -13.33
CA TRP A 422 -15.55 -13.84 -12.40
C TRP A 422 -14.36 -14.40 -13.17
N GLY A 423 -13.15 -14.08 -12.72
CA GLY A 423 -11.92 -14.49 -13.39
C GLY A 423 -10.77 -14.75 -12.43
N LEU A 424 -9.75 -15.43 -12.95
CA LEU A 424 -8.54 -15.75 -12.19
C LEU A 424 -7.47 -14.70 -12.43
N LYS A 425 -6.85 -14.19 -11.34
CA LYS A 425 -5.65 -13.36 -11.40
C LYS A 425 -4.59 -13.88 -10.45
N SER A 426 -3.32 -13.50 -10.69
CA SER A 426 -2.18 -13.84 -9.84
C SER A 426 -1.33 -12.60 -9.59
N GLY A 427 -0.86 -12.44 -8.35
CA GLY A 427 -0.02 -11.33 -7.92
C GLY A 427 -0.05 -11.19 -6.39
N THR A 428 0.91 -10.50 -5.82
CA THR A 428 0.80 -10.00 -4.45
C THR A 428 -0.38 -9.02 -4.31
N SER A 429 -0.80 -8.43 -5.42
CA SER A 429 -2.06 -7.67 -5.56
C SER A 429 -3.31 -8.48 -5.21
N MET A 430 -3.28 -9.81 -5.33
CA MET A 430 -4.37 -10.70 -4.92
C MET A 430 -4.16 -11.21 -3.49
N ALA A 431 -2.92 -11.21 -2.97
CA ALA A 431 -2.64 -11.57 -1.58
C ALA A 431 -3.03 -10.45 -0.59
N SER A 432 -2.69 -9.21 -0.88
CA SER A 432 -3.03 -8.04 -0.05
C SER A 432 -4.52 -7.94 0.31
N PRO A 433 -5.48 -8.11 -0.63
CA PRO A 433 -6.90 -8.05 -0.30
C PRO A 433 -7.38 -9.17 0.64
N HIS A 434 -6.70 -10.31 0.71
CA HIS A 434 -6.99 -11.31 1.74
C HIS A 434 -6.68 -10.75 3.13
N VAL A 435 -5.54 -10.10 3.29
CA VAL A 435 -5.17 -9.47 4.57
C VAL A 435 -6.09 -8.30 4.90
N ALA A 436 -6.43 -7.46 3.92
CA ALA A 436 -7.39 -6.37 4.12
C ALA A 436 -8.78 -6.90 4.56
N GLY A 437 -9.25 -8.01 3.96
CA GLY A 437 -10.48 -8.69 4.36
C GLY A 437 -10.41 -9.23 5.79
N VAL A 438 -9.29 -9.88 6.18
CA VAL A 438 -9.08 -10.37 7.55
C VAL A 438 -9.04 -9.22 8.55
N LEU A 439 -8.32 -8.14 8.26
CA LEU A 439 -8.33 -6.92 9.10
C LEU A 439 -9.75 -6.36 9.25
N THR A 440 -10.57 -6.45 8.20
CA THR A 440 -11.97 -6.00 8.23
C THR A 440 -12.83 -6.86 9.15
N LEU A 441 -12.67 -8.19 9.09
CA LEU A 441 -13.31 -9.10 10.04
C LEU A 441 -12.84 -8.83 11.48
N MET A 442 -11.53 -8.64 11.67
CA MET A 442 -10.93 -8.31 12.97
C MET A 442 -11.50 -7.00 13.53
N LYS A 443 -11.58 -5.93 12.70
CA LYS A 443 -12.18 -4.66 13.11
C LYS A 443 -13.65 -4.81 13.48
N SER A 444 -14.38 -5.65 12.76
CA SER A 444 -15.80 -5.94 13.03
C SER A 444 -15.98 -6.70 14.36
N ALA A 445 -15.09 -7.63 14.67
CA ALA A 445 -15.11 -8.38 15.94
C ALA A 445 -14.60 -7.52 17.12
N HIS A 446 -13.65 -6.61 16.85
CA HIS A 446 -12.96 -5.79 17.86
C HIS A 446 -13.00 -4.29 17.51
N PRO A 447 -14.17 -3.63 17.50
CA PRO A 447 -14.33 -2.27 16.96
C PRO A 447 -13.51 -1.20 17.67
N THR A 448 -13.07 -1.45 18.90
CA THR A 448 -12.25 -0.51 19.68
C THR A 448 -10.74 -0.63 19.44
N TRP A 449 -10.29 -1.62 18.67
CA TRP A 449 -8.88 -1.78 18.39
C TRP A 449 -8.41 -0.72 17.37
N GLY A 450 -7.32 -0.04 17.72
CA GLY A 450 -6.64 0.89 16.82
C GLY A 450 -5.61 0.17 15.93
N PRO A 451 -5.06 0.89 14.94
CA PRO A 451 -4.17 0.32 13.93
C PRO A 451 -3.01 -0.50 14.49
N GLU A 452 -2.24 0.08 15.39
CA GLU A 452 -1.07 -0.59 15.99
C GLU A 452 -1.43 -1.93 16.65
N LYS A 453 -2.55 -1.96 17.38
CA LYS A 453 -3.03 -3.20 18.00
C LYS A 453 -3.48 -4.21 16.96
N MET A 454 -4.22 -3.77 15.94
CA MET A 454 -4.69 -4.66 14.87
C MET A 454 -3.54 -5.30 14.11
N ILE A 455 -2.51 -4.53 13.74
CA ILE A 455 -1.31 -5.05 13.07
C ILE A 455 -0.59 -6.07 13.96
N ARG A 456 -0.36 -5.73 15.23
CA ARG A 456 0.31 -6.64 16.16
C ARG A 456 -0.47 -7.95 16.34
N GLU A 457 -1.79 -7.90 16.54
CA GLU A 457 -2.62 -9.09 16.73
C GLU A 457 -2.76 -9.90 15.43
N LEU A 458 -2.84 -9.24 14.26
CA LEU A 458 -2.83 -9.91 12.95
C LEU A 458 -1.58 -10.77 12.80
N ARG A 459 -0.41 -10.19 13.07
CA ARG A 459 0.88 -10.88 12.99
C ARG A 459 0.99 -12.00 14.01
N ALA A 460 0.61 -11.74 15.26
CA ALA A 460 0.67 -12.74 16.35
C ALA A 460 -0.27 -13.94 16.15
N GLN A 461 -1.29 -13.81 15.31
CA GLN A 461 -2.29 -14.85 15.03
C GLN A 461 -2.07 -15.54 13.68
N ALA A 462 -1.06 -15.12 12.92
CA ALA A 462 -0.68 -15.79 11.69
C ALA A 462 -0.20 -17.25 11.99
N THR A 463 -0.46 -18.14 11.06
CA THR A 463 -0.04 -19.55 11.20
C THR A 463 1.43 -19.68 10.85
N ASP A 464 2.25 -20.12 11.81
CA ASP A 464 3.67 -20.38 11.63
C ASP A 464 3.91 -21.25 10.39
N THR A 465 4.75 -20.77 9.49
CA THR A 465 4.99 -21.44 8.21
C THR A 465 6.49 -21.67 8.00
N PRO A 466 6.96 -22.92 8.06
CA PRO A 466 8.40 -23.19 8.00
C PRO A 466 9.00 -22.95 6.63
N CYS A 467 10.24 -22.49 6.60
CA CYS A 467 11.09 -22.38 5.41
C CYS A 467 11.43 -23.78 4.84
N SER A 468 10.53 -24.40 4.11
CA SER A 468 10.71 -25.79 3.63
C SER A 468 11.17 -25.91 2.18
N THR A 469 11.16 -24.82 1.41
CA THR A 469 11.43 -24.86 -0.05
C THR A 469 12.24 -23.66 -0.51
N THR A 470 13.02 -23.88 -1.58
CA THR A 470 13.70 -22.81 -2.31
C THR A 470 12.83 -22.40 -3.51
N THR A 471 12.55 -21.10 -3.65
CA THR A 471 11.82 -20.56 -4.79
C THR A 471 12.79 -19.79 -5.69
N ARG A 472 12.87 -20.11 -6.98
CA ARG A 472 13.77 -19.50 -7.98
C ARG A 472 15.25 -19.44 -7.53
N GLY A 473 15.74 -20.45 -6.78
CA GLY A 473 17.11 -20.47 -6.28
C GLY A 473 17.39 -19.57 -5.07
N ALA A 474 16.42 -18.77 -4.64
CA ALA A 474 16.52 -18.01 -3.40
C ALA A 474 16.18 -18.89 -2.20
N ALA A 475 17.03 -18.89 -1.20
CA ALA A 475 16.77 -19.61 0.04
C ALA A 475 15.81 -18.81 0.94
N CYS A 476 14.89 -19.51 1.60
CA CYS A 476 14.15 -18.93 2.71
C CYS A 476 15.08 -18.85 3.93
N VAL A 477 15.05 -17.72 4.62
CA VAL A 477 15.88 -17.42 5.79
C VAL A 477 14.98 -17.07 6.97
N GLY A 478 15.32 -17.54 8.16
CA GLY A 478 14.57 -17.30 9.40
C GLY A 478 14.06 -18.57 10.07
N THR A 479 13.08 -18.42 10.94
CA THR A 479 12.45 -19.50 11.74
C THR A 479 11.03 -19.79 11.21
N PRO A 480 10.33 -20.82 11.70
CA PRO A 480 8.92 -21.00 11.35
C PRO A 480 8.03 -19.82 11.76
N GLU A 481 8.38 -19.13 12.87
CA GLU A 481 7.62 -18.03 13.46
C GLU A 481 7.87 -16.69 12.75
N GLU A 482 9.06 -16.52 12.13
CA GLU A 482 9.41 -15.35 11.34
C GLU A 482 10.43 -15.70 10.28
N ASN A 483 10.09 -15.49 9.01
CA ASN A 483 11.02 -15.78 7.91
C ASN A 483 10.83 -14.88 6.69
N SER A 484 11.82 -14.95 5.79
CA SER A 484 11.88 -14.06 4.62
C SER A 484 10.79 -14.28 3.57
N TYR A 485 10.08 -15.42 3.60
CA TYR A 485 9.01 -15.74 2.65
C TYR A 485 7.64 -15.31 3.15
N PHE A 486 7.36 -15.59 4.41
CA PHE A 486 6.01 -15.54 4.97
C PHE A 486 5.85 -14.52 6.10
N GLY A 487 6.93 -13.77 6.45
CA GLY A 487 6.92 -12.91 7.63
C GLY A 487 6.62 -13.73 8.88
N ASP A 488 5.67 -13.29 9.69
CA ASP A 488 5.19 -13.99 10.89
C ASP A 488 4.27 -15.19 10.57
N GLY A 489 4.04 -15.49 9.28
CA GLY A 489 3.30 -16.68 8.85
C GLY A 489 2.18 -16.40 7.84
N LEU A 490 1.38 -17.44 7.60
CA LEU A 490 0.19 -17.35 6.76
C LEU A 490 -0.97 -16.76 7.56
N VAL A 491 -1.63 -15.72 7.03
CA VAL A 491 -2.77 -15.09 7.69
C VAL A 491 -3.88 -16.09 7.99
N ASP A 492 -4.53 -15.99 9.16
CA ASP A 492 -5.61 -16.88 9.62
C ASP A 492 -6.84 -16.04 10.00
N ALA A 493 -7.88 -16.11 9.18
CA ALA A 493 -9.11 -15.35 9.41
C ALA A 493 -9.87 -15.78 10.66
N TYR A 494 -9.84 -17.09 10.98
CA TYR A 494 -10.53 -17.61 12.16
C TYR A 494 -9.83 -17.22 13.45
N ALA A 495 -8.51 -17.31 13.49
CA ALA A 495 -7.73 -16.87 14.64
C ALA A 495 -7.91 -15.35 14.90
N ALA A 496 -7.97 -14.56 13.82
CA ALA A 496 -8.08 -13.11 13.86
C ALA A 496 -9.41 -12.58 14.45
N VAL A 497 -10.47 -13.38 14.52
CA VAL A 497 -11.79 -12.96 15.03
C VAL A 497 -12.14 -13.56 16.40
N ARG A 498 -11.22 -14.28 17.03
CA ARG A 498 -11.37 -14.92 18.35
C ARG A 498 -10.75 -14.08 19.44
#